data_38e4f235ed420c84bb7ea67bde309686
#
_entry.id   38e4f235ed420c84bb7ea67bde309686
#
_cell.length_a   1.000
_cell.length_b   1.000
_cell.length_c   1.000
_cell.angle_alpha   90.00
_cell.angle_beta   90.00
_cell.angle_gamma   90.00
#
_symmetry.space_group_name_H-M   'P 1'
#
loop_
_entity.id
_entity.type
_entity.pdbx_description
1 polymer ?
#
loop_
_entity_poly.entity_id
_entity_poly.type
_entity_poly.pdbx_seq_one_letter_code
_entity_poly.pdbx_strand_id
1 'polypeptide(L)'
;MLHLQNTILEMIARGESLEATTARLCDQIERVLGGICCSVLSVDRSGLLHPVAGSVLLAEFSAQLEGLMTGPLVGSCGSSAYLVRAVATVDIATDPRWAGFREPVLALGLRACWSSPICDTAGRVLGTFALYFPETRGPTPREEEVVASCTFLCAIALERHQRVVERERGAYIDALTSLPNRASLDIAMERLSCAQPGAWALLLVDLDNLKTINDTFGHAAGDALLQVVAARLGDSVAPDRVFRMGGDEFAVILQQGGASTSIETAALHVLDVLAVPASCDGHMILPRATIGGAVLAADDAEAKRVLQHADFALYHAKETSAGGFVLYWPGIGSAIKTRIEVTRDVDLALREGRIDAFYQPILRLDTRAIVGMEALCRLRKPDGEIVPAAAFHQATSDVSVASQLTERMMAIVAADARSWLDQGIPLQHIGINISSADFHSGTLYGRLEAAFGRENVPLKHIILEVTESVYLGQRDPIVAREIKALRAYGLRVALDDFGTGFASLTHLLTMPVDVIKVDKSFIDRLGQGDPSLAIVEGLVDIARKLDIRVVAEGIESELQAGMLLDIGCALGQGYLFSQAVSRQIATGLLVRFGQTVGERTEPRFPFSRLN
;
A
#
# COMPACT_ATOMS: atom_id res chain seq x y z
N MET A 1 33.16 38.94 33.91
CA MET A 1 32.04 38.57 33.01
C MET A 1 32.49 38.28 31.57
N LEU A 2 33.19 39.19 30.87
CA LEU A 2 33.56 38.96 29.45
C LEU A 2 34.38 37.69 29.22
N HIS A 3 35.35 37.39 30.11
CA HIS A 3 36.15 36.15 30.03
C HIS A 3 35.27 34.88 30.22
N LEU A 4 34.33 34.90 31.16
CA LEU A 4 33.37 33.83 31.36
C LEU A 4 32.51 33.61 30.13
N GLN A 5 31.93 34.69 29.58
CA GLN A 5 31.10 34.61 28.35
C GLN A 5 31.88 33.96 27.20
N ASN A 6 33.11 34.41 26.96
CA ASN A 6 33.96 33.86 25.91
C ASN A 6 34.26 32.36 26.13
N THR A 7 34.59 31.96 27.37
CA THR A 7 34.85 30.56 27.71
C THR A 7 33.61 29.68 27.44
N ILE A 8 32.44 30.09 27.91
CA ILE A 8 31.20 29.31 27.72
C ILE A 8 30.80 29.24 26.23
N LEU A 9 30.89 30.36 25.49
CA LEU A 9 30.64 30.39 24.05
C LEU A 9 31.61 29.48 23.26
N GLU A 10 32.90 29.44 23.68
CA GLU A 10 33.90 28.57 23.09
C GLU A 10 33.56 27.09 23.34
N MET A 11 33.15 26.69 24.55
CA MET A 11 32.70 25.34 24.88
C MET A 11 31.47 24.96 24.03
N ILE A 12 30.48 25.85 23.92
CA ILE A 12 29.31 25.67 23.06
C ILE A 12 29.76 25.46 21.60
N ALA A 13 30.67 26.29 21.08
CA ALA A 13 31.15 26.19 19.70
C ALA A 13 31.91 24.89 19.41
N ARG A 14 32.72 24.43 20.38
CA ARG A 14 33.47 23.16 20.27
C ARG A 14 32.61 21.92 20.40
N GLY A 15 31.36 22.05 20.78
CA GLY A 15 30.47 20.88 20.88
C GLY A 15 30.54 20.15 22.21
N GLU A 16 30.99 20.77 23.26
CA GLU A 16 30.96 20.17 24.58
C GLU A 16 29.51 19.88 25.04
N SER A 17 29.34 18.93 25.96
CA SER A 17 28.02 18.54 26.43
C SER A 17 27.33 19.69 27.19
N LEU A 18 26.01 19.65 27.26
CA LEU A 18 25.20 20.62 28.00
C LEU A 18 25.60 20.63 29.47
N GLU A 19 25.75 19.44 30.07
CA GLU A 19 26.14 19.27 31.48
C GLU A 19 27.52 19.86 31.78
N ALA A 20 28.52 19.56 30.93
CA ALA A 20 29.87 20.10 31.11
C ALA A 20 29.89 21.64 30.99
N THR A 21 29.16 22.19 30.00
CA THR A 21 29.08 23.62 29.74
C THR A 21 28.39 24.37 30.89
N THR A 22 27.25 23.85 31.35
CA THR A 22 26.47 24.48 32.44
C THR A 22 27.12 24.29 33.81
N ALA A 23 27.75 23.11 34.07
CA ALA A 23 28.55 22.91 35.27
C ALA A 23 29.72 23.89 35.36
N ARG A 24 30.45 24.14 34.24
CA ARG A 24 31.51 25.14 34.17
C ARG A 24 30.98 26.55 34.44
N LEU A 25 29.79 26.87 33.92
CA LEU A 25 29.14 28.16 34.19
C LEU A 25 28.84 28.31 35.70
N CYS A 26 28.24 27.31 36.33
CA CYS A 26 27.93 27.31 37.76
C CYS A 26 29.19 27.51 38.60
N ASP A 27 30.26 26.70 38.38
CA ASP A 27 31.54 26.79 39.10
C ASP A 27 32.17 28.20 39.00
N GLN A 28 32.12 28.82 37.84
CA GLN A 28 32.66 30.17 37.65
C GLN A 28 31.81 31.24 38.36
N ILE A 29 30.48 31.11 38.34
CA ILE A 29 29.59 32.05 39.01
C ILE A 29 29.74 31.96 40.53
N GLU A 30 29.84 30.76 41.10
CA GLU A 30 30.08 30.56 42.53
C GLU A 30 31.39 31.18 42.98
N ARG A 31 32.45 31.12 42.14
CA ARG A 31 33.74 31.82 42.43
C ARG A 31 33.65 33.34 42.34
N VAL A 32 32.86 33.86 41.38
CA VAL A 32 32.73 35.32 41.17
C VAL A 32 31.86 35.97 42.26
N LEU A 33 30.80 35.29 42.70
CA LEU A 33 29.86 35.83 43.68
C LEU A 33 30.21 35.45 45.12
N GLY A 34 30.98 34.39 45.36
CA GLY A 34 31.45 33.95 46.68
C GLY A 34 30.34 33.60 47.66
N GLY A 35 30.35 32.38 48.22
CA GLY A 35 29.39 31.98 49.26
C GLY A 35 27.94 31.74 48.78
N ILE A 36 27.71 31.67 47.47
CA ILE A 36 26.42 31.44 46.84
C ILE A 36 26.49 30.11 46.10
N CYS A 37 25.43 29.32 46.15
CA CYS A 37 25.25 28.15 45.29
C CYS A 37 24.36 28.47 44.09
N CYS A 38 24.56 27.80 42.97
CA CYS A 38 23.68 27.96 41.83
C CYS A 38 23.23 26.60 41.23
N SER A 39 22.13 26.64 40.50
CA SER A 39 21.65 25.48 39.74
C SER A 39 21.02 25.87 38.40
N VAL A 40 21.11 24.95 37.46
CA VAL A 40 20.45 25.00 36.15
C VAL A 40 19.54 23.80 36.02
N LEU A 41 18.26 24.07 35.76
CA LEU A 41 17.28 23.04 35.42
C LEU A 41 16.81 23.27 33.98
N SER A 42 16.61 22.23 33.19
CA SER A 42 15.87 22.33 31.93
C SER A 42 14.39 22.07 32.17
N VAL A 43 13.55 22.52 31.24
CA VAL A 43 12.11 22.29 31.21
C VAL A 43 11.79 21.63 29.87
N ASP A 44 11.17 20.44 29.91
CA ASP A 44 10.75 19.75 28.69
C ASP A 44 9.45 20.32 28.11
N ARG A 45 9.00 19.78 26.96
CA ARG A 45 7.76 20.20 26.30
C ARG A 45 6.50 19.92 27.12
N SER A 46 6.56 18.99 28.06
CA SER A 46 5.47 18.63 28.97
C SER A 46 5.43 19.52 30.21
N GLY A 47 6.44 20.39 30.41
CA GLY A 47 6.56 21.25 31.57
C GLY A 47 7.24 20.59 32.78
N LEU A 48 7.95 19.47 32.57
CA LEU A 48 8.68 18.77 33.61
C LEU A 48 10.09 19.36 33.77
N LEU A 49 10.54 19.44 35.03
CA LEU A 49 11.87 19.91 35.41
C LEU A 49 12.89 18.78 35.35
N HIS A 50 14.06 19.05 34.80
CA HIS A 50 15.19 18.10 34.76
C HIS A 50 16.48 18.82 35.20
N PRO A 51 17.17 18.37 36.27
CA PRO A 51 18.45 18.90 36.69
C PRO A 51 19.51 18.73 35.58
N VAL A 52 20.21 19.83 35.28
CA VAL A 52 21.29 19.83 34.27
C VAL A 52 22.65 20.03 34.95
N ALA A 53 22.76 21.04 35.79
CA ALA A 53 23.98 21.31 36.52
C ALA A 53 23.68 22.12 37.82
N GLY A 54 24.62 22.13 38.74
CA GLY A 54 24.52 22.91 39.94
C GLY A 54 25.70 22.69 40.88
N SER A 55 25.69 23.40 42.00
CA SER A 55 26.63 23.20 43.09
C SER A 55 26.60 21.76 43.58
N VAL A 56 27.78 21.21 43.90
CA VAL A 56 27.89 19.87 44.52
C VAL A 56 27.05 19.77 45.78
N LEU A 57 26.94 20.89 46.54
CA LEU A 57 26.12 20.99 47.74
C LEU A 57 24.62 20.73 47.46
N LEU A 58 24.14 21.06 46.26
CA LEU A 58 22.74 20.91 45.86
C LEU A 58 22.44 19.58 45.17
N ALA A 59 23.39 18.66 44.96
CA ALA A 59 23.23 17.49 44.10
C ALA A 59 22.08 16.58 44.56
N GLU A 60 22.00 16.24 45.86
CA GLU A 60 20.93 15.39 46.40
C GLU A 60 19.55 16.07 46.36
N PHE A 61 19.51 17.39 46.59
CA PHE A 61 18.27 18.16 46.47
C PHE A 61 17.81 18.26 45.00
N SER A 62 18.74 18.57 44.10
CA SER A 62 18.42 18.69 42.67
C SER A 62 17.84 17.38 42.10
N ALA A 63 18.34 16.20 42.52
CA ALA A 63 17.82 14.91 42.10
C ALA A 63 16.33 14.69 42.46
N GLN A 64 15.84 15.33 43.54
CA GLN A 64 14.43 15.28 43.91
C GLN A 64 13.52 16.13 43.01
N LEU A 65 14.09 16.98 42.18
CA LEU A 65 13.36 17.83 41.22
C LEU A 65 13.17 17.15 39.87
N GLU A 66 13.76 15.97 39.66
CA GLU A 66 13.67 15.22 38.42
C GLU A 66 12.22 14.80 38.11
N GLY A 67 11.72 15.18 36.92
CA GLY A 67 10.38 14.86 36.48
C GLY A 67 9.25 15.60 37.21
N LEU A 68 9.58 16.68 37.97
CA LEU A 68 8.57 17.45 38.68
C LEU A 68 7.89 18.46 37.74
N MET A 69 6.55 18.50 37.76
CA MET A 69 5.78 19.45 36.97
C MET A 69 5.97 20.88 37.44
N THR A 70 6.24 21.84 36.53
CA THR A 70 6.26 23.27 36.85
C THR A 70 4.91 23.74 37.40
N GLY A 71 4.92 24.64 38.36
CA GLY A 71 3.70 25.15 38.98
C GLY A 71 3.92 26.32 39.91
N PRO A 72 2.84 27.00 40.36
CA PRO A 72 2.93 28.21 41.14
C PRO A 72 3.49 28.02 42.57
N LEU A 73 3.49 26.76 43.07
CA LEU A 73 3.94 26.39 44.41
C LEU A 73 5.07 25.33 44.38
N VAL A 74 5.91 25.33 43.36
CA VAL A 74 6.99 24.35 43.16
C VAL A 74 8.34 25.02 43.29
N GLY A 75 8.68 25.43 44.51
CA GLY A 75 9.90 26.16 44.79
C GLY A 75 10.07 27.43 43.94
N SER A 76 11.24 28.06 43.97
CA SER A 76 11.51 29.24 43.15
C SER A 76 11.66 28.87 41.65
N CYS A 77 12.30 27.73 41.35
CA CYS A 77 12.55 27.29 39.96
C CYS A 77 11.26 26.90 39.22
N GLY A 78 10.46 25.96 39.78
CA GLY A 78 9.20 25.56 39.18
C GLY A 78 8.20 26.70 39.05
N SER A 79 8.17 27.61 40.03
CA SER A 79 7.33 28.82 39.98
C SER A 79 7.83 29.83 38.94
N SER A 80 9.15 30.00 38.79
CA SER A 80 9.74 30.89 37.78
C SER A 80 9.45 30.40 36.35
N ALA A 81 9.60 29.10 36.12
CA ALA A 81 9.26 28.48 34.84
C ALA A 81 7.77 28.64 34.51
N TYR A 82 6.89 28.37 35.47
CA TYR A 82 5.44 28.49 35.31
C TYR A 82 4.96 29.92 35.01
N LEU A 83 5.53 30.93 35.78
CA LEU A 83 5.13 32.32 35.68
C LEU A 83 5.86 33.08 34.56
N VAL A 84 6.86 32.46 33.92
CA VAL A 84 7.72 33.06 32.88
C VAL A 84 8.34 34.37 33.37
N ARG A 85 8.70 34.43 34.64
CA ARG A 85 9.37 35.60 35.26
C ARG A 85 10.26 35.18 36.43
N ALA A 86 11.21 36.03 36.78
CA ALA A 86 12.05 35.79 37.94
C ALA A 86 11.22 35.75 39.24
N VAL A 87 11.55 34.79 40.10
CA VAL A 87 10.89 34.56 41.40
C VAL A 87 11.92 34.58 42.50
N ALA A 88 11.80 35.54 43.42
CA ALA A 88 12.60 35.63 44.64
C ALA A 88 11.84 35.08 45.83
N THR A 89 12.47 34.14 46.55
CA THR A 89 12.08 33.66 47.88
C THR A 89 13.12 34.21 48.87
N VAL A 90 12.76 35.22 49.60
CA VAL A 90 13.66 35.89 50.56
C VAL A 90 13.90 35.05 51.81
N ASP A 91 12.93 34.25 52.20
CA ASP A 91 13.02 33.29 53.31
C ASP A 91 12.33 31.95 52.95
N ILE A 92 13.13 30.93 52.70
CA ILE A 92 12.67 29.58 52.36
C ILE A 92 11.86 28.94 53.49
N ALA A 93 12.18 29.29 54.76
CA ALA A 93 11.52 28.69 55.89
C ALA A 93 10.04 29.03 55.97
N THR A 94 9.66 30.22 55.50
CA THR A 94 8.29 30.76 55.63
C THR A 94 7.53 30.81 54.31
N ASP A 95 8.21 30.75 53.17
CA ASP A 95 7.56 30.84 51.86
C ASP A 95 6.74 29.58 51.50
N PRO A 96 5.44 29.72 51.19
CA PRO A 96 4.57 28.59 50.86
C PRO A 96 5.01 27.80 49.63
N ARG A 97 5.71 28.39 48.68
CA ARG A 97 6.25 27.73 47.49
C ARG A 97 7.24 26.62 47.83
N TRP A 98 7.85 26.71 49.00
CA TRP A 98 8.86 25.78 49.50
C TRP A 98 8.33 24.77 50.51
N ALA A 99 7.02 24.72 50.78
CA ALA A 99 6.43 23.85 51.79
C ALA A 99 6.85 22.39 51.66
N GLY A 100 6.95 21.85 50.45
CA GLY A 100 7.38 20.48 50.16
C GLY A 100 8.89 20.27 50.01
N PHE A 101 9.70 21.36 49.99
CA PHE A 101 11.12 21.30 49.62
C PHE A 101 12.05 21.96 50.62
N ARG A 102 11.53 22.58 51.68
CA ARG A 102 12.30 23.45 52.58
C ARG A 102 13.32 22.71 53.42
N GLU A 103 12.95 21.54 53.97
CA GLU A 103 13.81 20.83 54.94
C GLU A 103 15.18 20.45 54.36
N PRO A 104 15.28 19.81 53.17
CA PRO A 104 16.57 19.46 52.58
C PRO A 104 17.44 20.69 52.34
N VAL A 105 16.87 21.80 51.87
CA VAL A 105 17.64 23.01 51.52
C VAL A 105 18.07 23.78 52.76
N LEU A 106 17.21 23.87 53.78
CA LEU A 106 17.57 24.50 55.09
C LEU A 106 18.67 23.70 55.81
N ALA A 107 18.70 22.37 55.68
CA ALA A 107 19.75 21.52 56.26
C ALA A 107 21.13 21.79 55.61
N LEU A 108 21.17 22.28 54.34
CA LEU A 108 22.39 22.72 53.65
C LEU A 108 22.84 24.09 54.08
N GLY A 109 22.15 24.76 54.99
CA GLY A 109 22.48 26.13 55.45
C GLY A 109 21.99 27.23 54.54
N LEU A 110 21.17 26.94 53.54
CA LEU A 110 20.63 27.89 52.57
C LEU A 110 19.29 28.47 53.07
N ARG A 111 19.09 29.77 52.99
CA ARG A 111 17.96 30.51 53.58
C ARG A 111 17.08 31.20 52.54
N ALA A 112 17.62 31.56 51.38
CA ALA A 112 16.89 32.26 50.34
C ALA A 112 17.24 31.67 48.96
N CYS A 113 16.34 31.85 48.00
CA CYS A 113 16.54 31.41 46.61
C CYS A 113 15.94 32.44 45.64
N TRP A 114 16.67 32.71 44.60
CA TRP A 114 16.19 33.54 43.49
C TRP A 114 16.39 32.77 42.19
N SER A 115 15.31 32.53 41.44
CA SER A 115 15.33 31.83 40.17
C SER A 115 14.84 32.71 39.04
N SER A 116 15.54 32.66 37.92
CA SER A 116 15.18 33.35 36.68
C SER A 116 14.90 32.34 35.57
N PRO A 117 13.85 32.52 34.74
CA PRO A 117 13.59 31.65 33.64
C PRO A 117 14.63 31.83 32.54
N ILE A 118 15.00 30.76 31.88
CA ILE A 118 15.82 30.72 30.66
C ILE A 118 14.84 30.56 29.50
N CYS A 119 14.74 31.57 28.64
CA CYS A 119 13.79 31.58 27.54
C CYS A 119 14.50 31.60 26.19
N ASP A 120 13.86 30.99 25.18
CA ASP A 120 14.27 31.16 23.80
C ASP A 120 13.84 32.52 23.23
N THR A 121 14.20 32.79 21.98
CA THR A 121 13.86 34.05 21.28
C THR A 121 12.34 34.23 21.07
N ALA A 122 11.53 33.17 21.17
CA ALA A 122 10.07 33.22 21.07
C ALA A 122 9.39 33.41 22.44
N GLY A 123 10.17 33.48 23.55
CA GLY A 123 9.65 33.61 24.91
C GLY A 123 9.25 32.31 25.58
N ARG A 124 9.50 31.14 24.95
CA ARG A 124 9.24 29.82 25.53
C ARG A 124 10.32 29.51 26.58
N VAL A 125 9.92 29.01 27.74
CA VAL A 125 10.83 28.60 28.81
C VAL A 125 11.55 27.31 28.41
N LEU A 126 12.87 27.35 28.40
CA LEU A 126 13.77 26.20 28.16
C LEU A 126 14.30 25.62 29.47
N GLY A 127 14.29 26.43 30.55
CA GLY A 127 14.83 26.03 31.83
C GLY A 127 14.79 27.15 32.84
N THR A 128 15.52 27.00 33.96
CA THR A 128 15.69 28.02 34.99
C THR A 128 17.13 28.04 35.48
N PHE A 129 17.61 29.25 35.82
CA PHE A 129 18.87 29.49 36.50
C PHE A 129 18.58 30.04 37.90
N ALA A 130 19.08 29.40 38.94
CA ALA A 130 18.80 29.81 40.32
C ALA A 130 20.07 30.07 41.10
N LEU A 131 20.00 31.10 41.98
CA LEU A 131 20.97 31.37 43.04
C LEU A 131 20.35 31.05 44.40
N TYR A 132 21.13 30.42 45.27
CA TYR A 132 20.77 30.08 46.64
C TYR A 132 21.70 30.83 47.59
N PHE A 133 21.12 31.46 48.60
CA PHE A 133 21.83 32.30 49.55
C PHE A 133 21.82 31.71 50.95
N PRO A 134 22.94 31.78 51.72
CA PRO A 134 22.98 31.35 53.10
C PRO A 134 22.26 32.32 54.06
N GLU A 135 21.90 33.52 53.58
CA GLU A 135 21.21 34.57 54.31
C GLU A 135 19.79 34.80 53.80
N THR A 136 18.90 35.27 54.67
CA THR A 136 17.54 35.71 54.27
C THR A 136 17.62 37.05 53.58
N ARG A 137 17.68 37.06 52.27
CA ARG A 137 17.75 38.25 51.43
C ARG A 137 17.28 38.02 50.00
N GLY A 138 16.98 39.06 49.30
CA GLY A 138 16.79 39.06 47.85
C GLY A 138 18.10 39.20 47.08
N PRO A 139 18.05 39.16 45.73
CA PRO A 139 19.19 39.39 44.87
C PRO A 139 19.64 40.87 44.96
N THR A 140 20.93 41.11 44.78
CA THR A 140 21.49 42.45 44.56
C THR A 140 21.46 42.81 43.06
N PRO A 141 21.51 44.11 42.70
CA PRO A 141 21.58 44.55 41.30
C PRO A 141 22.74 43.91 40.51
N ARG A 142 23.87 43.66 41.15
CA ARG A 142 25.02 42.99 40.56
C ARG A 142 24.72 41.52 40.25
N GLU A 143 24.01 40.81 41.14
CA GLU A 143 23.60 39.41 40.94
C GLU A 143 22.56 39.32 39.82
N GLU A 144 21.64 40.29 39.72
CA GLU A 144 20.66 40.36 38.61
C GLU A 144 21.34 40.51 37.25
N GLU A 145 22.35 41.41 37.12
CA GLU A 145 23.14 41.54 35.88
C GLU A 145 23.92 40.28 35.54
N VAL A 146 24.49 39.60 36.52
CA VAL A 146 25.22 38.35 36.33
C VAL A 146 24.28 37.27 35.84
N VAL A 147 23.12 37.09 36.50
CA VAL A 147 22.12 36.06 36.11
C VAL A 147 21.51 36.35 34.74
N ALA A 148 21.27 37.60 34.38
CA ALA A 148 20.82 37.97 33.03
C ALA A 148 21.80 37.50 31.95
N SER A 149 23.12 37.62 32.21
CA SER A 149 24.14 37.08 31.30
C SER A 149 24.17 35.55 31.29
N CYS A 150 23.98 34.92 32.47
CA CYS A 150 23.96 33.45 32.59
C CYS A 150 22.75 32.81 31.89
N THR A 151 21.56 33.40 32.07
CA THR A 151 20.35 32.92 31.41
C THR A 151 20.47 32.98 29.89
N PHE A 152 21.10 34.02 29.35
CA PHE A 152 21.38 34.14 27.93
C PHE A 152 22.32 33.01 27.42
N LEU A 153 23.43 32.76 28.14
CA LEU A 153 24.37 31.69 27.80
C LEU A 153 23.74 30.31 27.92
N CYS A 154 22.95 30.05 28.96
CA CYS A 154 22.19 28.82 29.13
C CYS A 154 21.15 28.64 28.03
N ALA A 155 20.48 29.71 27.58
CA ALA A 155 19.53 29.62 26.46
C ALA A 155 20.22 29.12 25.20
N ILE A 156 21.38 29.67 24.83
CA ILE A 156 22.16 29.22 23.67
C ILE A 156 22.57 27.72 23.82
N ALA A 157 23.03 27.32 25.02
CA ALA A 157 23.45 25.95 25.26
C ALA A 157 22.27 24.96 25.19
N LEU A 158 21.13 25.29 25.82
CA LEU A 158 19.91 24.49 25.81
C LEU A 158 19.30 24.37 24.41
N GLU A 159 19.16 25.48 23.68
CA GLU A 159 18.68 25.46 22.30
C GLU A 159 19.55 24.59 21.39
N ARG A 160 20.89 24.73 21.52
CA ARG A 160 21.79 23.89 20.74
C ARG A 160 21.63 22.41 21.09
N HIS A 161 21.58 22.06 22.37
CA HIS A 161 21.38 20.68 22.83
C HIS A 161 20.07 20.11 22.28
N GLN A 162 18.96 20.85 22.40
CA GLN A 162 17.69 20.42 21.85
C GLN A 162 17.77 20.18 20.34
N ARG A 163 18.41 21.07 19.58
CA ARG A 163 18.60 20.88 18.12
C ARG A 163 19.44 19.64 17.78
N VAL A 164 20.47 19.34 18.58
CA VAL A 164 21.30 18.13 18.40
C VAL A 164 20.46 16.88 18.66
N VAL A 165 19.76 16.83 19.80
CA VAL A 165 18.88 15.70 20.16
C VAL A 165 17.76 15.52 19.14
N GLU A 166 17.12 16.60 18.67
CA GLU A 166 16.08 16.53 17.64
C GLU A 166 16.65 16.05 16.29
N ARG A 167 17.85 16.50 15.92
CA ARG A 167 18.53 16.04 14.70
C ARG A 167 18.92 14.55 14.78
N GLU A 168 19.48 14.12 15.91
CA GLU A 168 19.80 12.71 16.15
C GLU A 168 18.53 11.85 16.16
N ARG A 169 17.47 12.33 16.81
CA ARG A 169 16.20 11.64 16.81
C ARG A 169 15.61 11.54 15.40
N GLY A 170 15.62 12.64 14.64
CA GLY A 170 15.16 12.65 13.24
C GLY A 170 16.03 11.83 12.30
N ALA A 171 17.31 11.59 12.65
CA ALA A 171 18.18 10.72 11.87
C ALA A 171 17.76 9.23 11.94
N TYR A 172 17.11 8.79 13.04
CA TYR A 172 16.82 7.39 13.32
C TYR A 172 15.34 7.07 13.56
N ILE A 173 14.49 8.07 13.79
CA ILE A 173 13.07 7.90 14.11
C ILE A 173 12.24 8.66 13.08
N ASP A 174 11.16 8.05 12.62
CA ASP A 174 10.16 8.70 11.78
C ASP A 174 9.28 9.64 12.62
N ALA A 175 9.21 10.90 12.21
CA ALA A 175 8.55 11.97 12.98
C ALA A 175 7.03 11.79 13.07
N LEU A 176 6.39 11.14 12.09
CA LEU A 176 4.94 10.93 12.06
C LEU A 176 4.50 9.76 12.93
N THR A 177 5.18 8.63 12.78
CA THR A 177 4.77 7.35 13.39
C THR A 177 5.52 7.00 14.68
N SER A 178 6.61 7.72 14.97
CA SER A 178 7.55 7.42 16.06
C SER A 178 8.23 6.03 15.96
N LEU A 179 8.07 5.32 14.86
CA LEU A 179 8.81 4.10 14.59
C LEU A 179 10.26 4.43 14.19
N PRO A 180 11.22 3.50 14.37
CA PRO A 180 12.52 3.57 13.74
C PRO A 180 12.37 3.76 12.22
N ASN A 181 13.18 4.65 11.63
CA ASN A 181 13.13 4.95 10.20
C ASN A 181 14.02 4.02 9.37
N ARG A 182 14.14 4.29 8.06
CA ARG A 182 14.95 3.51 7.12
C ARG A 182 16.43 3.42 7.54
N ALA A 183 17.02 4.50 8.05
CA ALA A 183 18.42 4.47 8.52
C ALA A 183 18.59 3.51 9.71
N SER A 184 17.59 3.45 10.59
CA SER A 184 17.55 2.48 11.69
C SER A 184 17.38 1.04 11.20
N LEU A 185 16.61 0.80 10.14
CA LEU A 185 16.52 -0.51 9.50
C LEU A 185 17.86 -0.93 8.93
N ASP A 186 18.54 -0.06 8.18
CA ASP A 186 19.84 -0.36 7.58
C ASP A 186 20.87 -0.78 8.66
N ILE A 187 20.93 -0.03 9.76
CA ILE A 187 21.80 -0.36 10.90
C ILE A 187 21.39 -1.70 11.56
N ALA A 188 20.10 -1.96 11.68
CA ALA A 188 19.60 -3.20 12.26
C ALA A 188 19.97 -4.40 11.36
N MET A 189 19.80 -4.27 10.05
CA MET A 189 20.16 -5.28 9.05
C MET A 189 21.68 -5.59 9.06
N GLU A 190 22.53 -4.58 9.19
CA GLU A 190 24.00 -4.78 9.27
C GLU A 190 24.42 -5.59 10.52
N ARG A 191 23.62 -5.57 11.57
CA ARG A 191 23.88 -6.29 12.82
C ARG A 191 23.32 -7.72 12.84
N LEU A 192 22.49 -8.09 11.86
CA LEU A 192 21.93 -9.44 11.77
C LEU A 192 22.98 -10.43 11.31
N SER A 193 23.04 -11.57 12.00
CA SER A 193 23.92 -12.68 11.62
C SER A 193 23.29 -13.48 10.47
N CYS A 194 24.04 -13.69 9.41
CA CYS A 194 23.66 -14.57 8.30
C CYS A 194 24.27 -15.99 8.44
N ALA A 195 24.85 -16.33 9.61
CA ALA A 195 25.53 -17.61 9.80
C ALA A 195 24.58 -18.82 9.91
N GLN A 196 23.33 -18.61 10.28
CA GLN A 196 22.37 -19.67 10.54
C GLN A 196 21.09 -19.45 9.71
N PRO A 197 20.88 -20.22 8.64
CA PRO A 197 19.68 -20.15 7.82
C PRO A 197 18.41 -20.32 8.67
N GLY A 198 17.38 -19.54 8.36
CA GLY A 198 16.12 -19.55 9.11
C GLY A 198 16.16 -18.86 10.47
N ALA A 199 17.28 -18.24 10.88
CA ALA A 199 17.38 -17.56 12.18
C ALA A 199 16.52 -16.31 12.28
N TRP A 200 16.23 -15.66 11.16
CA TRP A 200 15.39 -14.48 11.07
C TRP A 200 14.71 -14.37 9.70
N ALA A 201 13.68 -13.56 9.65
CA ALA A 201 12.95 -13.25 8.42
C ALA A 201 12.62 -11.76 8.35
N LEU A 202 12.31 -11.28 7.16
CA LEU A 202 11.89 -9.91 6.89
C LEU A 202 10.53 -9.90 6.21
N LEU A 203 9.61 -9.07 6.72
CA LEU A 203 8.39 -8.70 6.03
C LEU A 203 8.52 -7.25 5.55
N LEU A 204 8.17 -6.99 4.31
CA LEU A 204 7.90 -5.66 3.78
C LEU A 204 6.40 -5.50 3.63
N VAL A 205 5.86 -4.46 4.22
CA VAL A 205 4.43 -4.16 4.27
C VAL A 205 4.18 -2.84 3.57
N ASP A 206 3.28 -2.81 2.62
CA ASP A 206 2.92 -1.62 1.86
C ASP A 206 1.41 -1.38 1.99
N LEU A 207 1.02 -0.15 2.31
CA LEU A 207 -0.38 0.22 2.46
C LEU A 207 -1.02 0.48 1.11
N ASP A 208 -2.04 -0.30 0.80
CA ASP A 208 -2.78 -0.13 -0.44
C ASP A 208 -3.62 1.17 -0.43
N ASN A 209 -3.61 1.89 -1.55
CA ASN A 209 -4.48 3.04 -1.82
C ASN A 209 -4.30 4.27 -0.91
N LEU A 210 -3.17 4.46 -0.22
CA LEU A 210 -2.93 5.64 0.61
C LEU A 210 -3.11 6.94 -0.17
N LYS A 211 -2.66 6.99 -1.43
CA LYS A 211 -2.85 8.15 -2.30
C LYS A 211 -4.33 8.48 -2.51
N THR A 212 -5.16 7.48 -2.79
CA THR A 212 -6.61 7.66 -2.96
C THR A 212 -7.27 8.18 -1.68
N ILE A 213 -6.82 7.70 -0.52
CA ILE A 213 -7.28 8.17 0.79
C ILE A 213 -6.92 9.64 0.99
N ASN A 214 -5.67 10.02 0.69
CA ASN A 214 -5.22 11.41 0.74
C ASN A 214 -6.02 12.32 -0.21
N ASP A 215 -6.24 11.88 -1.44
CA ASP A 215 -6.97 12.65 -2.45
C ASP A 215 -8.47 12.80 -2.09
N THR A 216 -9.04 11.82 -1.37
CA THR A 216 -10.47 11.80 -1.00
C THR A 216 -10.77 12.48 0.33
N PHE A 217 -9.95 12.23 1.36
CA PHE A 217 -10.20 12.65 2.75
C PHE A 217 -9.18 13.66 3.28
N GLY A 218 -8.15 14.01 2.48
CA GLY A 218 -7.08 14.91 2.86
C GLY A 218 -5.89 14.23 3.54
N HIS A 219 -4.75 14.93 3.55
CA HIS A 219 -3.49 14.41 4.12
C HIS A 219 -3.57 14.13 5.63
N ALA A 220 -4.41 14.87 6.37
CA ALA A 220 -4.58 14.63 7.81
C ALA A 220 -5.17 13.23 8.09
N ALA A 221 -6.12 12.78 7.26
CA ALA A 221 -6.69 11.44 7.36
C ALA A 221 -5.66 10.35 7.00
N GLY A 222 -4.83 10.58 5.97
CA GLY A 222 -3.74 9.69 5.61
C GLY A 222 -2.64 9.60 6.68
N ASP A 223 -2.27 10.72 7.28
CA ASP A 223 -1.31 10.76 8.39
C ASP A 223 -1.83 10.01 9.62
N ALA A 224 -3.10 10.20 9.98
CA ALA A 224 -3.76 9.45 11.06
C ALA A 224 -3.81 7.95 10.76
N LEU A 225 -4.08 7.56 9.50
CA LEU A 225 -4.05 6.17 9.07
C LEU A 225 -2.65 5.56 9.25
N LEU A 226 -1.59 6.24 8.83
CA LEU A 226 -0.20 5.80 8.99
C LEU A 226 0.17 5.61 10.46
N GLN A 227 -0.29 6.49 11.35
CA GLN A 227 -0.09 6.36 12.80
C GLN A 227 -0.81 5.14 13.38
N VAL A 228 -2.05 4.91 12.98
CA VAL A 228 -2.83 3.72 13.41
C VAL A 228 -2.16 2.44 12.94
N VAL A 229 -1.73 2.39 11.68
CA VAL A 229 -1.04 1.23 11.11
C VAL A 229 0.28 0.97 11.84
N ALA A 230 1.08 2.01 12.10
CA ALA A 230 2.33 1.90 12.84
C ALA A 230 2.13 1.31 14.25
N ALA A 231 1.12 1.77 14.98
CA ALA A 231 0.79 1.26 16.31
C ALA A 231 0.34 -0.22 16.24
N ARG A 232 -0.57 -0.55 15.32
CA ARG A 232 -1.05 -1.93 15.13
C ARG A 232 0.05 -2.90 14.74
N LEU A 233 0.95 -2.49 13.84
CA LEU A 233 2.12 -3.28 13.48
C LEU A 233 3.02 -3.52 14.69
N GLY A 234 3.34 -2.46 15.44
CA GLY A 234 4.16 -2.58 16.66
C GLY A 234 3.58 -3.57 17.66
N ASP A 235 2.28 -3.48 17.94
CA ASP A 235 1.59 -4.36 18.89
C ASP A 235 1.48 -5.81 18.39
N SER A 236 1.24 -6.00 17.09
CA SER A 236 1.00 -7.33 16.50
C SER A 236 2.24 -8.21 16.40
N VAL A 237 3.42 -7.62 16.30
CA VAL A 237 4.69 -8.36 16.13
C VAL A 237 5.62 -8.27 17.34
N ALA A 238 5.20 -7.63 18.43
CA ALA A 238 6.04 -7.52 19.63
C ALA A 238 6.47 -8.91 20.16
N PRO A 239 7.73 -9.11 20.57
CA PRO A 239 8.80 -8.11 20.74
C PRO A 239 9.68 -7.87 19.51
N ASP A 240 9.31 -8.35 18.34
CA ASP A 240 10.01 -8.10 17.09
C ASP A 240 9.96 -6.62 16.66
N ARG A 241 10.80 -6.21 15.72
CA ARG A 241 11.05 -4.80 15.43
C ARG A 241 10.38 -4.35 14.15
N VAL A 242 9.63 -3.23 14.26
CA VAL A 242 8.98 -2.55 13.14
C VAL A 242 9.73 -1.28 12.77
N PHE A 243 9.80 -0.98 11.49
CA PHE A 243 10.45 0.20 10.90
C PHE A 243 9.51 0.82 9.86
N ARG A 244 9.55 2.16 9.73
CA ARG A 244 8.92 2.84 8.59
C ARG A 244 9.98 3.21 7.57
N MET A 245 9.84 2.73 6.34
CA MET A 245 10.80 2.98 5.27
C MET A 245 10.59 4.32 4.56
N GLY A 246 9.34 4.79 4.53
CA GLY A 246 8.92 6.04 3.92
C GLY A 246 7.56 5.89 3.23
N GLY A 247 6.84 6.99 3.04
CA GLY A 247 5.50 6.93 2.44
C GLY A 247 4.57 5.96 3.17
N ASP A 248 4.14 4.93 2.46
CA ASP A 248 3.25 3.84 2.86
C ASP A 248 3.97 2.52 3.17
N GLU A 249 5.32 2.51 3.15
CA GLU A 249 6.12 1.31 3.31
C GLU A 249 6.63 1.12 4.75
N PHE A 250 6.46 -0.11 5.27
CA PHE A 250 6.97 -0.55 6.57
C PHE A 250 7.79 -1.84 6.41
N ALA A 251 8.71 -2.09 7.34
CA ALA A 251 9.48 -3.31 7.42
C ALA A 251 9.38 -3.93 8.83
N VAL A 252 9.33 -5.25 8.89
CA VAL A 252 9.31 -6.02 10.16
C VAL A 252 10.42 -7.05 10.12
N ILE A 253 11.32 -7.02 11.11
CA ILE A 253 12.34 -8.04 11.31
C ILE A 253 11.83 -9.02 12.35
N LEU A 254 11.62 -10.27 11.94
CA LEU A 254 11.19 -11.38 12.79
C LEU A 254 12.42 -12.20 13.23
N GLN A 255 12.69 -12.28 14.53
CA GLN A 255 13.85 -12.97 15.08
C GLN A 255 13.49 -14.10 16.06
N GLN A 256 12.26 -14.11 16.61
CA GLN A 256 11.89 -15.07 17.64
C GLN A 256 11.08 -16.25 17.10
N GLY A 257 11.40 -17.47 17.54
CA GLY A 257 10.60 -18.68 17.32
C GLY A 257 10.92 -19.53 16.08
N GLY A 258 12.03 -19.29 15.40
CA GLY A 258 12.37 -20.05 14.16
C GLY A 258 11.57 -19.52 12.98
N ALA A 259 12.13 -18.53 12.30
CA ALA A 259 11.47 -17.72 11.26
C ALA A 259 10.85 -18.53 10.10
N SER A 260 11.28 -19.76 9.89
CA SER A 260 10.79 -20.62 8.80
C SER A 260 9.37 -21.15 8.99
N THR A 261 8.90 -21.29 10.26
CA THR A 261 7.56 -21.85 10.55
C THR A 261 6.53 -20.78 10.90
N SER A 262 6.97 -19.54 11.12
CA SER A 262 6.13 -18.46 11.65
C SER A 262 5.89 -17.28 10.72
N ILE A 263 6.65 -17.15 9.60
CA ILE A 263 6.55 -15.95 8.75
C ILE A 263 5.16 -15.80 8.11
N GLU A 264 4.57 -16.89 7.61
CA GLU A 264 3.22 -16.86 7.05
C GLU A 264 2.18 -16.52 8.12
N THR A 265 2.31 -17.15 9.32
CA THR A 265 1.42 -16.88 10.43
C THR A 265 1.53 -15.43 10.90
N ALA A 266 2.75 -14.90 10.99
CA ALA A 266 2.97 -13.50 11.34
C ALA A 266 2.40 -12.54 10.29
N ALA A 267 2.62 -12.82 9.01
CA ALA A 267 2.10 -12.01 7.90
C ALA A 267 0.57 -12.01 7.86
N LEU A 268 -0.07 -13.18 8.00
CA LEU A 268 -1.53 -13.30 8.05
C LEU A 268 -2.10 -12.58 9.28
N HIS A 269 -1.46 -12.72 10.45
CA HIS A 269 -1.87 -12.00 11.66
C HIS A 269 -1.78 -10.47 11.47
N VAL A 270 -0.71 -9.97 10.84
CA VAL A 270 -0.57 -8.55 10.50
C VAL A 270 -1.72 -8.11 9.59
N LEU A 271 -2.04 -8.86 8.53
CA LEU A 271 -3.14 -8.55 7.64
C LEU A 271 -4.49 -8.48 8.37
N ASP A 272 -4.77 -9.45 9.24
CA ASP A 272 -6.01 -9.49 10.05
C ASP A 272 -6.13 -8.29 10.98
N VAL A 273 -5.04 -7.92 11.67
CA VAL A 273 -5.01 -6.76 12.58
C VAL A 273 -5.17 -5.45 11.81
N LEU A 274 -4.56 -5.34 10.63
CA LEU A 274 -4.71 -4.16 9.79
C LEU A 274 -6.12 -4.07 9.18
N ALA A 275 -6.77 -5.16 8.86
CA ALA A 275 -8.12 -5.20 8.30
C ALA A 275 -9.24 -4.71 9.24
N VAL A 276 -8.91 -4.24 10.45
CA VAL A 276 -9.88 -3.64 11.37
C VAL A 276 -10.11 -2.16 11.00
N PRO A 277 -11.37 -1.69 10.85
CA PRO A 277 -11.65 -0.29 10.60
C PRO A 277 -11.01 0.66 11.62
N ALA A 278 -10.55 1.81 11.19
CA ALA A 278 -9.91 2.83 12.01
C ALA A 278 -10.57 4.20 11.83
N SER A 279 -10.70 4.95 12.93
CA SER A 279 -11.14 6.34 12.87
C SER A 279 -9.93 7.24 12.60
N CYS A 280 -9.87 7.84 11.41
CA CYS A 280 -8.78 8.69 10.95
C CYS A 280 -9.35 10.07 10.60
N ASP A 281 -9.04 11.07 11.40
CA ASP A 281 -9.52 12.46 11.24
C ASP A 281 -11.05 12.55 11.03
N GLY A 282 -11.82 11.81 11.85
CA GLY A 282 -13.27 11.77 11.78
C GLY A 282 -13.87 10.86 10.70
N HIS A 283 -13.06 10.20 9.89
CA HIS A 283 -13.47 9.26 8.86
C HIS A 283 -13.18 7.82 9.27
N MET A 284 -14.13 6.90 8.99
CA MET A 284 -13.91 5.47 9.17
C MET A 284 -13.23 4.90 7.93
N ILE A 285 -11.97 4.52 8.07
CA ILE A 285 -11.14 3.96 6.99
C ILE A 285 -10.84 2.50 7.31
N LEU A 286 -10.94 1.63 6.31
CA LEU A 286 -10.52 0.24 6.38
C LEU A 286 -9.10 0.14 5.79
N PRO A 287 -8.05 -0.01 6.61
CA PRO A 287 -6.71 -0.18 6.08
C PRO A 287 -6.61 -1.50 5.30
N ARG A 288 -5.86 -1.49 4.22
CA ARG A 288 -5.44 -2.68 3.48
C ARG A 288 -3.94 -2.60 3.27
N ALA A 289 -3.29 -3.75 3.27
CA ALA A 289 -1.86 -3.82 3.06
C ALA A 289 -1.50 -5.05 2.25
N THR A 290 -0.46 -4.93 1.43
CA THR A 290 0.16 -6.02 0.70
C THR A 290 1.51 -6.32 1.34
N ILE A 291 1.82 -7.60 1.53
CA ILE A 291 3.03 -8.03 2.25
C ILE A 291 3.88 -8.94 1.38
N GLY A 292 5.16 -8.60 1.29
CA GLY A 292 6.21 -9.48 0.77
C GLY A 292 7.13 -9.96 1.90
N GLY A 293 7.44 -11.25 1.93
CA GLY A 293 8.29 -11.81 2.97
C GLY A 293 9.47 -12.63 2.42
N ALA A 294 10.58 -12.62 3.15
CA ALA A 294 11.72 -13.47 2.86
C ALA A 294 12.36 -13.99 4.15
N VAL A 295 12.75 -15.25 4.14
CA VAL A 295 13.48 -15.92 5.21
C VAL A 295 14.95 -15.98 4.82
N LEU A 296 15.87 -15.80 5.78
CA LEU A 296 17.31 -15.98 5.55
C LEU A 296 17.57 -17.38 5.00
N ALA A 297 18.06 -17.46 3.77
CA ALA A 297 18.40 -18.72 3.11
C ALA A 297 19.89 -19.07 3.30
N ALA A 298 20.27 -20.31 2.98
CA ALA A 298 21.63 -20.79 3.14
C ALA A 298 22.66 -20.12 2.20
N ASP A 299 22.19 -19.57 1.09
CA ASP A 299 22.98 -18.86 0.09
C ASP A 299 22.98 -17.33 0.28
N ASP A 300 22.29 -16.82 1.31
CA ASP A 300 22.28 -15.39 1.64
C ASP A 300 23.51 -15.04 2.51
N ALA A 301 24.54 -14.54 1.85
CA ALA A 301 25.77 -14.10 2.53
C ALA A 301 25.61 -12.77 3.28
N GLU A 302 24.64 -11.94 2.90
CA GLU A 302 24.40 -10.61 3.43
C GLU A 302 22.90 -10.37 3.66
N ALA A 303 22.55 -9.67 4.74
CA ALA A 303 21.16 -9.33 5.05
C ALA A 303 20.47 -8.51 3.94
N LYS A 304 21.22 -7.69 3.20
CA LYS A 304 20.69 -6.93 2.05
C LYS A 304 20.08 -7.80 0.96
N ARG A 305 20.54 -9.04 0.82
CA ARG A 305 19.98 -9.98 -0.15
C ARG A 305 18.59 -10.45 0.28
N VAL A 306 18.38 -10.68 1.58
CA VAL A 306 17.05 -11.01 2.11
C VAL A 306 16.08 -9.83 1.94
N LEU A 307 16.55 -8.59 2.11
CA LEU A 307 15.75 -7.40 1.81
C LEU A 307 15.33 -7.37 0.33
N GLN A 308 16.26 -7.63 -0.58
CA GLN A 308 15.94 -7.71 -2.02
C GLN A 308 14.95 -8.85 -2.33
N HIS A 309 15.07 -9.98 -1.66
CA HIS A 309 14.14 -11.11 -1.79
C HIS A 309 12.74 -10.74 -1.31
N ALA A 310 12.63 -10.04 -0.16
CA ALA A 310 11.34 -9.55 0.36
C ALA A 310 10.71 -8.50 -0.56
N ASP A 311 11.53 -7.63 -1.18
CA ASP A 311 11.08 -6.62 -2.15
C ASP A 311 10.52 -7.28 -3.42
N PHE A 312 11.20 -8.30 -3.97
CA PHE A 312 10.68 -9.10 -5.06
C PHE A 312 9.36 -9.78 -4.71
N ALA A 313 9.24 -10.31 -3.48
CA ALA A 313 8.01 -10.93 -3.01
C ALA A 313 6.88 -9.91 -2.88
N LEU A 314 7.16 -8.70 -2.35
CA LEU A 314 6.19 -7.61 -2.25
C LEU A 314 5.72 -7.13 -3.63
N TYR A 315 6.66 -6.92 -4.55
CA TYR A 315 6.31 -6.56 -5.92
C TYR A 315 5.38 -7.61 -6.56
N HIS A 316 5.73 -8.90 -6.43
CA HIS A 316 4.89 -9.98 -6.94
C HIS A 316 3.52 -10.05 -6.25
N ALA A 317 3.48 -9.82 -4.93
CA ALA A 317 2.23 -9.78 -4.16
C ALA A 317 1.29 -8.66 -4.65
N LYS A 318 1.81 -7.46 -4.89
CA LYS A 318 1.03 -6.33 -5.44
C LYS A 318 0.36 -6.66 -6.77
N GLU A 319 0.99 -7.52 -7.55
CA GLU A 319 0.54 -7.89 -8.88
C GLU A 319 -0.45 -9.06 -8.90
N THR A 320 -0.27 -10.01 -7.98
CA THR A 320 -1.02 -11.29 -8.01
C THR A 320 -1.98 -11.47 -6.85
N SER A 321 -1.73 -10.79 -5.75
CA SER A 321 -2.42 -11.00 -4.47
C SER A 321 -2.52 -9.68 -3.69
N ALA A 322 -2.91 -8.58 -4.34
CA ALA A 322 -3.08 -7.28 -3.70
C ALA A 322 -3.97 -7.40 -2.45
N GLY A 323 -3.50 -6.87 -1.32
CA GLY A 323 -4.12 -7.06 -0.01
C GLY A 323 -3.81 -8.40 0.65
N GLY A 324 -2.81 -9.16 0.15
CA GLY A 324 -2.39 -10.46 0.65
C GLY A 324 -0.89 -10.55 0.95
N PHE A 325 -0.42 -11.77 1.12
CA PHE A 325 0.98 -12.09 1.45
C PHE A 325 1.60 -13.01 0.43
N VAL A 326 2.85 -12.74 0.03
CA VAL A 326 3.68 -13.63 -0.78
C VAL A 326 5.03 -13.84 -0.08
N LEU A 327 5.39 -15.10 0.08
CA LEU A 327 6.72 -15.51 0.53
C LEU A 327 7.65 -15.63 -0.69
N TYR A 328 8.87 -15.11 -0.57
CA TYR A 328 9.88 -15.25 -1.60
C TYR A 328 10.23 -16.74 -1.85
N TRP A 329 10.37 -17.11 -3.13
CA TRP A 329 10.91 -18.41 -3.57
C TRP A 329 11.96 -18.20 -4.66
N PRO A 330 12.94 -19.13 -4.78
CA PRO A 330 13.91 -19.07 -5.87
C PRO A 330 13.20 -19.12 -7.24
N GLY A 331 13.36 -18.08 -8.05
CA GLY A 331 12.69 -17.96 -9.35
C GLY A 331 11.73 -16.79 -9.46
N ILE A 332 11.28 -16.19 -8.36
CA ILE A 332 10.40 -15.00 -8.39
C ILE A 332 11.05 -13.83 -9.17
N GLY A 333 12.36 -13.62 -8.98
CA GLY A 333 13.11 -12.61 -9.73
C GLY A 333 13.17 -12.91 -11.23
N SER A 334 13.26 -14.19 -11.61
CA SER A 334 13.19 -14.60 -13.02
C SER A 334 11.81 -14.37 -13.60
N ALA A 335 10.74 -14.67 -12.84
CA ALA A 335 9.36 -14.43 -13.27
C ALA A 335 9.09 -12.93 -13.50
N ILE A 336 9.55 -12.07 -12.59
CA ILE A 336 9.45 -10.60 -12.73
C ILE A 336 10.23 -10.12 -13.96
N LYS A 337 11.48 -10.59 -14.14
CA LYS A 337 12.29 -10.23 -15.30
C LYS A 337 11.61 -10.64 -16.61
N THR A 338 11.15 -11.88 -16.70
CA THR A 338 10.41 -12.39 -17.87
C THR A 338 9.19 -11.53 -18.15
N ARG A 339 8.42 -11.15 -17.12
CA ARG A 339 7.25 -10.28 -17.28
C ARG A 339 7.63 -8.90 -17.83
N ILE A 340 8.66 -8.25 -17.28
CA ILE A 340 9.15 -6.95 -17.79
C ILE A 340 9.57 -7.07 -19.26
N GLU A 341 10.29 -8.13 -19.61
CA GLU A 341 10.70 -8.39 -20.99
C GLU A 341 9.49 -8.60 -21.90
N VAL A 342 8.53 -9.43 -21.50
CA VAL A 342 7.30 -9.69 -22.26
C VAL A 342 6.47 -8.41 -22.42
N THR A 343 6.29 -7.61 -21.36
CA THR A 343 5.54 -6.35 -21.43
C THR A 343 6.20 -5.38 -22.40
N ARG A 344 7.53 -5.24 -22.36
CA ARG A 344 8.29 -4.40 -23.31
C ARG A 344 8.16 -4.89 -24.74
N ASP A 345 8.21 -6.20 -24.95
CA ASP A 345 8.12 -6.80 -26.29
C ASP A 345 6.72 -6.62 -26.89
N VAL A 346 5.66 -6.67 -26.07
CA VAL A 346 4.27 -6.36 -26.48
C VAL A 346 4.12 -4.88 -26.81
N ASP A 347 4.65 -3.96 -25.99
CA ASP A 347 4.62 -2.50 -26.26
C ASP A 347 5.32 -2.18 -27.59
N LEU A 348 6.48 -2.79 -27.84
CA LEU A 348 7.19 -2.64 -29.10
C LEU A 348 6.37 -3.18 -30.29
N ALA A 349 5.75 -4.36 -30.12
CA ALA A 349 4.91 -4.95 -31.16
C ALA A 349 3.66 -4.08 -31.48
N LEU A 350 3.07 -3.44 -30.48
CA LEU A 350 1.99 -2.46 -30.66
C LEU A 350 2.44 -1.29 -31.53
N ARG A 351 3.60 -0.69 -31.21
CA ARG A 351 4.17 0.46 -31.97
C ARG A 351 4.54 0.08 -33.40
N GLU A 352 5.00 -1.13 -33.63
CA GLU A 352 5.41 -1.63 -34.95
C GLU A 352 4.25 -2.25 -35.76
N GLY A 353 3.03 -2.28 -35.23
CA GLY A 353 1.86 -2.86 -35.90
C GLY A 353 1.96 -4.37 -36.07
N ARG A 354 2.64 -5.07 -35.15
CA ARG A 354 2.81 -6.54 -35.17
C ARG A 354 1.78 -7.29 -34.32
N ILE A 355 0.68 -6.64 -33.96
CA ILE A 355 -0.48 -7.26 -33.31
C ILE A 355 -1.52 -7.55 -34.39
N ASP A 356 -1.94 -8.80 -34.47
CA ASP A 356 -2.90 -9.33 -35.42
C ASP A 356 -4.10 -9.99 -34.72
N ALA A 357 -5.27 -10.03 -35.36
CA ALA A 357 -6.42 -10.79 -34.90
C ALA A 357 -6.50 -12.12 -35.64
N PHE A 358 -6.65 -13.19 -34.88
CA PHE A 358 -7.03 -14.52 -35.38
C PHE A 358 -8.44 -14.85 -34.90
N TYR A 359 -9.14 -15.66 -35.63
CA TYR A 359 -10.56 -15.91 -35.39
C TYR A 359 -10.82 -17.39 -35.17
N GLN A 360 -11.52 -17.71 -34.08
CA GLN A 360 -11.98 -19.06 -33.80
C GLN A 360 -13.51 -19.15 -33.96
N PRO A 361 -14.04 -20.08 -34.74
CA PRO A 361 -15.48 -20.16 -34.97
C PRO A 361 -16.22 -20.73 -33.76
N ILE A 362 -17.37 -20.09 -33.45
CA ILE A 362 -18.39 -20.59 -32.54
C ILE A 362 -19.51 -21.19 -33.38
N LEU A 363 -19.84 -22.43 -33.13
CA LEU A 363 -20.77 -23.20 -33.98
C LEU A 363 -21.99 -23.70 -33.19
N ARG A 364 -23.05 -23.95 -33.92
CA ARG A 364 -24.12 -24.85 -33.44
C ARG A 364 -23.62 -26.28 -33.49
N LEU A 365 -23.76 -27.00 -32.40
CA LEU A 365 -23.28 -28.37 -32.30
C LEU A 365 -24.12 -29.36 -33.15
N ASP A 366 -25.42 -29.05 -33.34
CA ASP A 366 -26.36 -29.88 -34.13
C ASP A 366 -26.18 -29.74 -35.65
N THR A 367 -26.01 -28.51 -36.15
CA THR A 367 -25.94 -28.20 -37.59
C THR A 367 -24.53 -27.95 -38.10
N ARG A 368 -23.58 -27.77 -37.22
CA ARG A 368 -22.20 -27.33 -37.50
C ARG A 368 -22.14 -25.95 -38.18
N ALA A 369 -23.22 -25.17 -38.14
CA ALA A 369 -23.26 -23.85 -38.72
C ALA A 369 -22.54 -22.85 -37.79
N ILE A 370 -21.73 -21.97 -38.39
CA ILE A 370 -21.02 -20.90 -37.65
C ILE A 370 -22.02 -19.80 -37.31
N VAL A 371 -22.14 -19.49 -36.03
CA VAL A 371 -23.00 -18.46 -35.49
C VAL A 371 -22.21 -17.24 -34.98
N GLY A 372 -20.91 -17.36 -34.84
CA GLY A 372 -20.02 -16.25 -34.41
C GLY A 372 -18.57 -16.63 -34.56
N MET A 373 -17.73 -15.64 -34.31
CA MET A 373 -16.28 -15.79 -34.22
C MET A 373 -15.78 -15.18 -32.93
N GLU A 374 -14.77 -15.75 -32.30
CA GLU A 374 -14.01 -15.11 -31.23
C GLU A 374 -12.73 -14.53 -31.83
N ALA A 375 -12.46 -13.24 -31.58
CA ALA A 375 -11.24 -12.56 -32.03
C ALA A 375 -10.15 -12.70 -30.96
N LEU A 376 -9.13 -13.48 -31.29
CA LEU A 376 -8.01 -13.81 -30.43
C LEU A 376 -6.76 -13.05 -30.82
N CYS A 377 -6.19 -12.29 -29.90
CA CYS A 377 -4.98 -11.54 -30.10
C CYS A 377 -3.78 -12.44 -30.42
N ARG A 378 -2.98 -12.07 -31.39
CA ARG A 378 -1.73 -12.72 -31.78
C ARG A 378 -0.63 -11.68 -31.90
N LEU A 379 0.56 -12.03 -31.44
CA LEU A 379 1.76 -11.23 -31.61
C LEU A 379 2.64 -11.87 -32.69
N ARG A 380 3.03 -11.11 -33.69
CA ARG A 380 3.97 -11.52 -34.71
C ARG A 380 5.37 -11.08 -34.31
N LYS A 381 6.26 -12.06 -34.09
CA LYS A 381 7.66 -11.77 -33.81
C LYS A 381 8.38 -11.18 -35.05
N PRO A 382 9.55 -10.56 -34.88
CA PRO A 382 10.33 -10.04 -36.01
C PRO A 382 10.72 -11.09 -37.07
N ASP A 383 10.86 -12.35 -36.67
CA ASP A 383 11.14 -13.49 -37.53
C ASP A 383 9.88 -14.06 -38.25
N GLY A 384 8.71 -13.50 -37.95
CA GLY A 384 7.42 -13.91 -38.53
C GLY A 384 6.67 -14.97 -37.73
N GLU A 385 7.23 -15.51 -36.64
CA GLU A 385 6.52 -16.45 -35.76
C GLU A 385 5.28 -15.79 -35.14
N ILE A 386 4.16 -16.51 -35.12
CA ILE A 386 2.90 -16.06 -34.52
C ILE A 386 2.77 -16.65 -33.09
N VAL A 387 2.69 -15.77 -32.12
CA VAL A 387 2.62 -16.09 -30.70
C VAL A 387 1.19 -15.86 -30.20
N PRO A 388 0.56 -16.86 -29.53
CA PRO A 388 -0.79 -16.70 -28.95
C PRO A 388 -0.78 -15.82 -27.70
N ALA A 389 -1.93 -15.22 -27.37
CA ALA A 389 -2.11 -14.34 -26.22
C ALA A 389 -1.71 -15.01 -24.88
N ALA A 390 -1.93 -16.31 -24.74
CA ALA A 390 -1.53 -17.07 -23.56
C ALA A 390 -0.03 -16.99 -23.24
N ALA A 391 0.83 -16.82 -24.26
CA ALA A 391 2.27 -16.73 -24.07
C ALA A 391 2.74 -15.32 -23.60
N PHE A 392 1.89 -14.31 -23.73
CA PHE A 392 2.19 -12.94 -23.30
C PHE A 392 1.09 -12.31 -22.42
N HIS A 393 0.21 -13.15 -21.85
CA HIS A 393 -0.88 -12.68 -20.99
C HIS A 393 -0.38 -11.83 -19.81
N GLN A 394 0.84 -12.08 -19.32
CA GLN A 394 1.45 -11.29 -18.25
C GLN A 394 1.58 -9.78 -18.60
N ALA A 395 1.69 -9.44 -19.88
CA ALA A 395 1.71 -8.04 -20.32
C ALA A 395 0.37 -7.34 -20.12
N THR A 396 -0.76 -8.07 -20.09
CA THR A 396 -2.08 -7.47 -19.87
C THR A 396 -2.35 -7.04 -18.43
N SER A 397 -1.45 -7.34 -17.51
CA SER A 397 -1.48 -6.78 -16.16
C SER A 397 -0.98 -5.32 -16.13
N ASP A 398 -0.24 -4.86 -17.14
CA ASP A 398 0.06 -3.44 -17.31
C ASP A 398 -1.14 -2.74 -17.93
N VAL A 399 -1.72 -1.79 -17.20
CA VAL A 399 -2.95 -1.07 -17.57
C VAL A 399 -2.83 -0.38 -18.93
N SER A 400 -1.67 0.22 -19.23
CA SER A 400 -1.43 0.93 -20.48
C SER A 400 -1.33 -0.02 -21.66
N VAL A 401 -0.59 -1.13 -21.49
CA VAL A 401 -0.43 -2.15 -22.53
C VAL A 401 -1.75 -2.87 -22.79
N ALA A 402 -2.49 -3.24 -21.73
CA ALA A 402 -3.81 -3.87 -21.87
C ALA A 402 -4.78 -3.00 -22.67
N SER A 403 -4.89 -1.71 -22.30
CA SER A 403 -5.77 -0.77 -23.00
C SER A 403 -5.38 -0.57 -24.46
N GLN A 404 -4.09 -0.47 -24.77
CA GLN A 404 -3.60 -0.34 -26.14
C GLN A 404 -3.84 -1.62 -26.97
N LEU A 405 -3.69 -2.82 -26.36
CA LEU A 405 -4.04 -4.09 -27.00
C LEU A 405 -5.53 -4.13 -27.35
N THR A 406 -6.40 -3.74 -26.43
CA THR A 406 -7.85 -3.68 -26.66
C THR A 406 -8.16 -2.69 -27.80
N GLU A 407 -7.60 -1.51 -27.81
CA GLU A 407 -7.79 -0.54 -28.90
C GLU A 407 -7.33 -1.07 -30.26
N ARG A 408 -6.17 -1.71 -30.28
CA ARG A 408 -5.64 -2.30 -31.50
C ARG A 408 -6.54 -3.43 -32.00
N MET A 409 -6.99 -4.30 -31.13
CA MET A 409 -7.93 -5.39 -31.47
C MET A 409 -9.26 -4.85 -31.99
N MET A 410 -9.85 -3.84 -31.33
CA MET A 410 -11.08 -3.18 -31.82
C MET A 410 -10.90 -2.64 -33.24
N ALA A 411 -9.80 -1.96 -33.52
CA ALA A 411 -9.54 -1.41 -34.84
C ALA A 411 -9.40 -2.48 -35.93
N ILE A 412 -8.69 -3.59 -35.65
CA ILE A 412 -8.53 -4.70 -36.58
C ILE A 412 -9.89 -5.39 -36.82
N VAL A 413 -10.61 -5.72 -35.74
CA VAL A 413 -11.91 -6.40 -35.83
C VAL A 413 -12.94 -5.54 -36.56
N ALA A 414 -12.95 -4.21 -36.34
CA ALA A 414 -13.84 -3.30 -37.05
C ALA A 414 -13.59 -3.32 -38.58
N ALA A 415 -12.32 -3.22 -38.99
CA ALA A 415 -11.94 -3.27 -40.40
C ALA A 415 -12.28 -4.63 -41.04
N ASP A 416 -12.04 -5.75 -40.33
CA ASP A 416 -12.34 -7.09 -40.81
C ASP A 416 -13.85 -7.32 -40.92
N ALA A 417 -14.63 -6.94 -39.89
CA ALA A 417 -16.08 -7.02 -39.89
C ALA A 417 -16.68 -6.18 -41.04
N ARG A 418 -16.20 -4.95 -41.27
CA ARG A 418 -16.63 -4.11 -42.40
C ARG A 418 -16.42 -4.83 -43.73
N SER A 419 -15.23 -5.38 -43.94
CA SER A 419 -14.91 -6.13 -45.14
C SER A 419 -15.82 -7.35 -45.38
N TRP A 420 -16.17 -8.09 -44.31
CA TRP A 420 -17.10 -9.21 -44.41
C TRP A 420 -18.53 -8.76 -44.74
N LEU A 421 -19.00 -7.66 -44.13
CA LEU A 421 -20.31 -7.07 -44.42
C LEU A 421 -20.40 -6.55 -45.85
N ASP A 422 -19.36 -5.88 -46.39
CA ASP A 422 -19.30 -5.38 -47.75
C ASP A 422 -19.32 -6.50 -48.81
N GLN A 423 -18.74 -7.63 -48.46
CA GLN A 423 -18.74 -8.83 -49.31
C GLN A 423 -20.04 -9.65 -49.19
N GLY A 424 -20.99 -9.25 -48.34
CA GLY A 424 -22.22 -9.98 -48.08
C GLY A 424 -21.98 -11.32 -47.36
N ILE A 425 -20.83 -11.49 -46.68
CA ILE A 425 -20.49 -12.71 -45.97
C ILE A 425 -21.37 -12.81 -44.73
N PRO A 426 -21.94 -13.98 -44.42
CA PRO A 426 -22.76 -14.19 -43.24
C PRO A 426 -21.97 -13.97 -41.96
N LEU A 427 -22.21 -12.87 -41.26
CA LEU A 427 -21.61 -12.54 -39.97
C LEU A 427 -22.69 -12.26 -38.96
N GLN A 428 -22.80 -13.06 -37.90
CA GLN A 428 -23.73 -12.76 -36.79
C GLN A 428 -23.07 -11.93 -35.71
N HIS A 429 -21.95 -12.38 -35.14
CA HIS A 429 -21.21 -11.62 -34.14
C HIS A 429 -19.72 -12.01 -34.07
N ILE A 430 -18.93 -11.11 -33.47
CA ILE A 430 -17.52 -11.31 -33.14
C ILE A 430 -17.36 -11.02 -31.65
N GLY A 431 -16.78 -11.95 -30.90
CA GLY A 431 -16.36 -11.78 -29.51
C GLY A 431 -15.03 -11.03 -29.45
N ILE A 432 -14.92 -10.08 -28.52
CA ILE A 432 -13.68 -9.32 -28.26
C ILE A 432 -13.41 -9.33 -26.76
N ASN A 433 -12.24 -9.79 -26.38
CA ASN A 433 -11.77 -9.81 -25.00
C ASN A 433 -11.50 -8.41 -24.47
N ILE A 434 -12.04 -8.07 -23.29
CA ILE A 434 -11.93 -6.78 -22.62
C ILE A 434 -11.24 -6.99 -21.27
N SER A 435 -10.26 -6.15 -20.96
CA SER A 435 -9.52 -6.21 -19.71
C SER A 435 -10.21 -5.40 -18.58
N SER A 436 -9.83 -5.68 -17.31
CA SER A 436 -10.27 -4.86 -16.18
C SER A 436 -9.92 -3.39 -16.31
N ALA A 437 -8.74 -3.09 -16.89
CA ALA A 437 -8.26 -1.74 -17.13
C ALA A 437 -9.21 -0.91 -18.01
N ASP A 438 -9.85 -1.55 -18.98
CA ASP A 438 -10.78 -0.89 -19.91
C ASP A 438 -12.04 -0.40 -19.20
N PHE A 439 -12.56 -1.15 -18.23
CA PHE A 439 -13.74 -0.73 -17.44
C PHE A 439 -13.44 0.44 -16.51
N HIS A 440 -12.24 0.47 -15.91
CA HIS A 440 -11.86 1.55 -14.99
C HIS A 440 -11.61 2.88 -15.70
N SER A 441 -11.38 2.85 -17.01
CA SER A 441 -11.18 4.08 -17.80
C SER A 441 -12.44 4.95 -17.90
N GLY A 442 -13.64 4.36 -17.73
CA GLY A 442 -14.94 5.04 -17.94
C GLY A 442 -15.19 5.49 -19.39
N THR A 443 -14.32 5.09 -20.34
CA THR A 443 -14.35 5.53 -21.74
C THR A 443 -14.65 4.40 -22.71
N LEU A 444 -14.87 3.18 -22.23
CA LEU A 444 -14.97 1.98 -23.07
C LEU A 444 -16.05 2.10 -24.15
N TYR A 445 -17.26 2.60 -23.82
CA TYR A 445 -18.32 2.79 -24.81
C TYR A 445 -17.91 3.77 -25.91
N GLY A 446 -17.34 4.91 -25.55
CA GLY A 446 -16.88 5.90 -26.55
C GLY A 446 -15.76 5.37 -27.46
N ARG A 447 -14.88 4.53 -26.93
CA ARG A 447 -13.82 3.84 -27.71
C ARG A 447 -14.41 2.81 -28.68
N LEU A 448 -15.40 2.03 -28.25
CA LEU A 448 -16.14 1.09 -29.11
C LEU A 448 -16.88 1.84 -30.22
N GLU A 449 -17.65 2.87 -29.86
CA GLU A 449 -18.39 3.68 -30.83
C GLU A 449 -17.45 4.33 -31.85
N ALA A 450 -16.31 4.87 -31.40
CA ALA A 450 -15.32 5.46 -32.28
C ALA A 450 -14.65 4.44 -33.23
N ALA A 451 -14.30 3.24 -32.73
CA ALA A 451 -13.64 2.21 -33.54
C ALA A 451 -14.59 1.63 -34.60
N PHE A 452 -15.77 1.17 -34.17
CA PHE A 452 -16.73 0.54 -35.08
C PHE A 452 -17.54 1.54 -35.91
N GLY A 453 -17.81 2.74 -35.38
CA GLY A 453 -18.48 3.82 -36.10
C GLY A 453 -17.67 4.36 -37.28
N ARG A 454 -16.33 4.45 -37.17
CA ARG A 454 -15.45 4.85 -38.30
C ARG A 454 -15.58 3.89 -39.48
N GLU A 455 -15.75 2.60 -39.20
CA GLU A 455 -15.87 1.55 -40.21
C GLU A 455 -17.33 1.27 -40.58
N ASN A 456 -18.32 2.01 -40.03
CA ASN A 456 -19.75 1.77 -40.23
C ASN A 456 -20.19 0.33 -39.90
N VAL A 457 -19.63 -0.26 -38.84
CA VAL A 457 -19.99 -1.58 -38.33
C VAL A 457 -20.98 -1.43 -37.18
N PRO A 458 -22.21 -1.93 -37.30
CA PRO A 458 -23.17 -1.88 -36.21
C PRO A 458 -22.72 -2.68 -34.99
N LEU A 459 -22.79 -2.09 -33.78
CA LEU A 459 -22.36 -2.73 -32.53
C LEU A 459 -23.13 -4.02 -32.18
N LYS A 460 -24.30 -4.28 -32.78
CA LYS A 460 -25.05 -5.56 -32.65
C LYS A 460 -24.24 -6.78 -33.09
N HIS A 461 -23.20 -6.59 -33.90
CA HIS A 461 -22.28 -7.65 -34.36
C HIS A 461 -21.13 -7.89 -33.36
N ILE A 462 -21.07 -7.16 -32.25
CA ILE A 462 -20.00 -7.26 -31.29
C ILE A 462 -20.52 -7.84 -29.98
N ILE A 463 -19.77 -8.78 -29.41
CA ILE A 463 -19.94 -9.31 -28.06
C ILE A 463 -18.66 -8.98 -27.29
N LEU A 464 -18.80 -8.37 -26.11
CA LEU A 464 -17.68 -8.11 -25.22
C LEU A 464 -17.46 -9.33 -24.31
N GLU A 465 -16.27 -9.88 -24.29
CA GLU A 465 -15.91 -11.03 -23.48
C GLU A 465 -15.13 -10.57 -22.25
N VAL A 466 -15.58 -10.98 -21.08
CA VAL A 466 -15.04 -10.54 -19.77
C VAL A 466 -14.80 -11.79 -18.94
N THR A 467 -13.59 -12.00 -18.45
CA THR A 467 -13.30 -13.16 -17.61
C THR A 467 -13.97 -13.06 -16.24
N GLU A 468 -14.22 -14.20 -15.62
CA GLU A 468 -14.77 -14.30 -14.26
C GLU A 468 -13.96 -13.48 -13.25
N SER A 469 -12.64 -13.52 -13.35
CA SER A 469 -11.74 -12.79 -12.46
C SER A 469 -11.87 -11.27 -12.54
N VAL A 470 -12.15 -10.71 -13.71
CA VAL A 470 -12.39 -9.28 -13.92
C VAL A 470 -13.70 -8.85 -13.26
N TYR A 471 -14.73 -9.67 -13.36
CA TYR A 471 -16.04 -9.36 -12.80
C TYR A 471 -16.07 -9.50 -11.26
N LEU A 472 -15.48 -10.58 -10.74
CA LEU A 472 -15.48 -10.89 -9.30
C LEU A 472 -14.29 -10.32 -8.55
N GLY A 473 -13.24 -9.93 -9.26
CA GLY A 473 -12.07 -9.30 -8.70
C GLY A 473 -12.45 -8.06 -7.89
N GLN A 474 -12.26 -8.11 -6.57
CA GLN A 474 -12.44 -7.00 -5.65
C GLN A 474 -13.89 -6.54 -5.36
N ARG A 475 -14.96 -7.24 -5.78
CA ARG A 475 -16.36 -6.74 -5.66
C ARG A 475 -16.49 -5.31 -6.18
N ASP A 476 -15.86 -5.02 -7.32
CA ASP A 476 -15.78 -3.67 -7.86
C ASP A 476 -17.14 -3.23 -8.45
N PRO A 477 -17.83 -2.27 -7.84
CA PRO A 477 -19.10 -1.79 -8.34
C PRO A 477 -18.96 -1.06 -9.69
N ILE A 478 -17.74 -0.67 -10.10
CA ILE A 478 -17.48 0.03 -11.35
C ILE A 478 -17.71 -0.92 -12.53
N VAL A 479 -17.11 -2.12 -12.50
CA VAL A 479 -17.26 -3.09 -13.58
C VAL A 479 -18.71 -3.48 -13.79
N ALA A 480 -19.45 -3.81 -12.72
CA ALA A 480 -20.87 -4.18 -12.81
C ALA A 480 -21.74 -3.03 -13.37
N ARG A 481 -21.46 -1.79 -12.97
CA ARG A 481 -22.15 -0.59 -13.46
C ARG A 481 -21.87 -0.34 -14.94
N GLU A 482 -20.61 -0.43 -15.36
CA GLU A 482 -20.20 -0.24 -16.74
C GLU A 482 -20.79 -1.32 -17.67
N ILE A 483 -20.78 -2.59 -17.26
CA ILE A 483 -21.42 -3.69 -18.01
C ILE A 483 -22.92 -3.39 -18.17
N LYS A 484 -23.61 -2.97 -17.11
CA LYS A 484 -25.01 -2.61 -17.19
C LYS A 484 -25.29 -1.45 -18.15
N ALA A 485 -24.41 -0.43 -18.15
CA ALA A 485 -24.49 0.68 -19.09
C ALA A 485 -24.26 0.25 -20.53
N LEU A 486 -23.25 -0.57 -20.80
CA LEU A 486 -22.96 -1.10 -22.13
C LEU A 486 -24.14 -1.92 -22.70
N ARG A 487 -24.76 -2.76 -21.86
CA ARG A 487 -25.97 -3.50 -22.26
C ARG A 487 -27.17 -2.59 -22.55
N ALA A 488 -27.33 -1.50 -21.80
CA ALA A 488 -28.38 -0.51 -22.07
C ALA A 488 -28.20 0.18 -23.45
N TYR A 489 -26.97 0.25 -23.96
CA TYR A 489 -26.67 0.70 -25.32
C TYR A 489 -26.84 -0.40 -26.38
N GLY A 490 -27.29 -1.62 -26.00
CA GLY A 490 -27.57 -2.72 -26.92
C GLY A 490 -26.37 -3.62 -27.21
N LEU A 491 -25.25 -3.45 -26.53
CA LEU A 491 -24.12 -4.37 -26.57
C LEU A 491 -24.43 -5.64 -25.79
N ARG A 492 -23.93 -6.77 -26.26
CA ARG A 492 -23.99 -8.05 -25.55
C ARG A 492 -22.68 -8.32 -24.84
N VAL A 493 -22.77 -8.96 -23.67
CA VAL A 493 -21.63 -9.29 -22.83
C VAL A 493 -21.60 -10.79 -22.57
N ALA A 494 -20.44 -11.41 -22.80
CA ALA A 494 -20.15 -12.80 -22.47
C ALA A 494 -19.24 -12.86 -21.22
N LEU A 495 -19.57 -13.77 -20.31
CA LEU A 495 -18.70 -14.14 -19.21
C LEU A 495 -17.82 -15.30 -19.65
N ASP A 496 -16.52 -15.08 -19.67
CA ASP A 496 -15.51 -16.03 -20.14
C ASP A 496 -14.84 -16.78 -18.98
N ASP A 497 -14.25 -17.95 -19.30
CA ASP A 497 -13.55 -18.83 -18.34
C ASP A 497 -14.41 -19.25 -17.13
N PHE A 498 -15.74 -19.39 -17.29
CA PHE A 498 -16.63 -19.65 -16.17
C PHE A 498 -16.33 -20.98 -15.49
N GLY A 499 -16.10 -20.89 -14.16
CA GLY A 499 -15.86 -22.03 -13.27
C GLY A 499 -14.38 -22.23 -12.90
N THR A 500 -13.47 -21.38 -13.37
CA THR A 500 -12.05 -21.40 -12.96
C THR A 500 -11.78 -20.59 -11.70
N GLY A 501 -12.72 -19.75 -11.27
CA GLY A 501 -12.61 -18.83 -10.13
C GLY A 501 -13.55 -19.18 -8.98
N PHE A 502 -13.83 -18.18 -8.14
CA PHE A 502 -14.69 -18.28 -6.95
C PHE A 502 -16.16 -17.93 -7.24
N ALA A 503 -16.63 -17.97 -8.49
CA ALA A 503 -18.02 -17.65 -8.77
C ALA A 503 -18.95 -18.67 -8.11
N SER A 504 -19.75 -18.19 -7.19
CA SER A 504 -20.91 -18.91 -6.70
C SER A 504 -22.04 -18.77 -7.73
N LEU A 505 -22.84 -19.82 -7.91
CA LEU A 505 -24.05 -19.77 -8.73
C LEU A 505 -24.99 -18.60 -8.37
N THR A 506 -24.90 -18.09 -7.16
CA THR A 506 -25.63 -16.88 -6.71
C THR A 506 -25.19 -15.62 -7.44
N HIS A 507 -23.97 -15.55 -7.93
CA HIS A 507 -23.49 -14.40 -8.70
C HIS A 507 -24.18 -14.30 -10.07
N LEU A 508 -24.57 -15.43 -10.68
CA LEU A 508 -25.33 -15.42 -11.94
C LEU A 508 -26.67 -14.68 -11.83
N LEU A 509 -27.27 -14.63 -10.64
CA LEU A 509 -28.52 -13.88 -10.41
C LEU A 509 -28.32 -12.36 -10.47
N THR A 510 -27.12 -11.87 -10.23
CA THR A 510 -26.77 -10.46 -10.18
C THR A 510 -25.94 -10.00 -11.36
N MET A 511 -25.39 -10.93 -12.14
CA MET A 511 -24.58 -10.65 -13.31
C MET A 511 -25.43 -10.29 -14.53
N PRO A 512 -25.33 -9.08 -15.07
CA PRO A 512 -26.05 -8.69 -16.28
C PRO A 512 -25.31 -9.17 -17.54
N VAL A 513 -25.20 -10.49 -17.76
CA VAL A 513 -24.54 -11.09 -18.92
C VAL A 513 -25.53 -11.79 -19.86
N ASP A 514 -25.18 -11.91 -21.14
CA ASP A 514 -26.03 -12.50 -22.19
C ASP A 514 -25.54 -13.89 -22.60
N VAL A 515 -24.26 -14.18 -22.34
CA VAL A 515 -23.60 -15.45 -22.71
C VAL A 515 -22.70 -15.88 -21.55
N ILE A 516 -22.62 -17.19 -21.32
CA ILE A 516 -21.62 -17.82 -20.45
C ILE A 516 -20.81 -18.78 -21.31
N LYS A 517 -19.47 -18.65 -21.28
CA LYS A 517 -18.52 -19.57 -21.90
C LYS A 517 -18.00 -20.50 -20.83
N VAL A 518 -18.27 -21.78 -20.95
CA VAL A 518 -17.85 -22.84 -20.00
C VAL A 518 -16.44 -23.24 -20.33
N ASP A 519 -15.53 -23.04 -19.37
CA ASP A 519 -14.10 -23.30 -19.54
C ASP A 519 -13.77 -24.73 -19.94
N LYS A 520 -12.73 -24.88 -20.74
CA LYS A 520 -12.20 -26.14 -21.24
C LYS A 520 -11.97 -27.17 -20.12
N SER A 521 -11.58 -26.77 -18.91
CA SER A 521 -11.29 -27.69 -17.81
C SER A 521 -12.49 -28.57 -17.40
N PHE A 522 -13.73 -28.09 -17.60
CA PHE A 522 -14.95 -28.90 -17.42
C PHE A 522 -15.19 -29.81 -18.59
N ILE A 523 -14.93 -29.34 -19.80
CA ILE A 523 -15.18 -30.09 -21.04
C ILE A 523 -14.17 -31.22 -21.20
N ASP A 524 -12.91 -31.03 -20.82
CA ASP A 524 -11.87 -32.08 -20.83
C ASP A 524 -12.19 -33.27 -19.92
N ARG A 525 -13.00 -33.06 -18.87
CA ARG A 525 -13.41 -34.09 -17.91
C ARG A 525 -14.74 -34.77 -18.27
N LEU A 526 -15.38 -34.36 -19.37
CA LEU A 526 -16.61 -34.99 -19.79
C LEU A 526 -16.34 -36.46 -20.19
N GLY A 527 -16.81 -37.39 -19.37
CA GLY A 527 -16.67 -38.81 -19.56
C GLY A 527 -17.73 -39.59 -18.76
N GLN A 528 -17.88 -40.89 -19.02
CA GLN A 528 -18.83 -41.71 -18.27
C GLN A 528 -18.43 -41.78 -16.78
N GLY A 529 -19.31 -41.25 -15.89
CA GLY A 529 -19.17 -41.31 -14.44
C GLY A 529 -18.42 -40.11 -13.82
N ASP A 530 -18.05 -39.09 -14.59
CA ASP A 530 -17.43 -37.87 -14.03
C ASP A 530 -18.51 -36.88 -13.56
N PRO A 531 -18.37 -36.30 -12.35
CA PRO A 531 -19.29 -35.26 -11.82
C PRO A 531 -19.38 -34.00 -12.68
N SER A 532 -18.38 -33.71 -13.52
CA SER A 532 -18.33 -32.53 -14.38
C SER A 532 -19.52 -32.45 -15.34
N LEU A 533 -20.03 -33.57 -15.83
CA LEU A 533 -21.22 -33.59 -16.67
C LEU A 533 -22.45 -33.05 -15.93
N ALA A 534 -22.65 -33.46 -14.67
CA ALA A 534 -23.79 -33.00 -13.86
C ALA A 534 -23.67 -31.50 -13.53
N ILE A 535 -22.45 -30.99 -13.37
CA ILE A 535 -22.19 -29.57 -13.13
C ILE A 535 -22.55 -28.76 -14.37
N VAL A 536 -22.08 -29.17 -15.55
CA VAL A 536 -22.37 -28.50 -16.83
C VAL A 536 -23.86 -28.56 -17.17
N GLU A 537 -24.52 -29.71 -16.94
CA GLU A 537 -25.97 -29.87 -17.09
C GLU A 537 -26.73 -28.89 -16.20
N GLY A 538 -26.39 -28.84 -14.90
CA GLY A 538 -26.98 -27.88 -13.95
C GLY A 538 -26.79 -26.44 -14.38
N LEU A 539 -25.61 -26.09 -14.89
CA LEU A 539 -25.32 -24.75 -15.40
C LEU A 539 -26.15 -24.40 -16.64
N VAL A 540 -26.27 -25.34 -17.60
CA VAL A 540 -27.08 -25.16 -18.82
C VAL A 540 -28.54 -24.95 -18.44
N ASP A 541 -29.08 -25.72 -17.47
CA ASP A 541 -30.45 -25.56 -17.01
C ASP A 541 -30.71 -24.23 -16.30
N ILE A 542 -29.78 -23.79 -15.45
CA ILE A 542 -29.86 -22.48 -14.77
C ILE A 542 -29.80 -21.36 -15.81
N ALA A 543 -28.79 -21.38 -16.69
CA ALA A 543 -28.62 -20.37 -17.73
C ALA A 543 -29.87 -20.23 -18.61
N ARG A 544 -30.48 -21.40 -19.02
CA ARG A 544 -31.71 -21.41 -19.78
C ARG A 544 -32.88 -20.73 -19.06
N LYS A 545 -33.01 -20.94 -17.73
CA LYS A 545 -34.04 -20.27 -16.90
C LYS A 545 -33.81 -18.77 -16.73
N LEU A 546 -32.56 -18.33 -16.84
CA LEU A 546 -32.15 -16.93 -16.75
C LEU A 546 -32.09 -16.24 -18.13
N ASP A 547 -32.44 -16.93 -19.22
CA ASP A 547 -32.33 -16.43 -20.60
C ASP A 547 -30.89 -16.07 -21.00
N ILE A 548 -29.93 -16.83 -20.49
CA ILE A 548 -28.49 -16.71 -20.79
C ILE A 548 -28.08 -17.86 -21.72
N ARG A 549 -27.34 -17.55 -22.77
CA ARG A 549 -26.79 -18.57 -23.68
C ARG A 549 -25.55 -19.20 -23.07
N VAL A 550 -25.36 -20.50 -23.40
CA VAL A 550 -24.15 -21.24 -22.99
C VAL A 550 -23.35 -21.61 -24.21
N VAL A 551 -22.05 -21.35 -24.19
CA VAL A 551 -21.06 -21.80 -25.17
C VAL A 551 -20.08 -22.73 -24.46
N ALA A 552 -19.89 -23.95 -24.91
CA ALA A 552 -18.88 -24.86 -24.38
C ALA A 552 -17.55 -24.64 -25.11
N GLU A 553 -16.46 -24.53 -24.35
CA GLU A 553 -15.14 -24.29 -24.90
C GLU A 553 -14.24 -25.52 -24.87
N GLY A 554 -13.23 -25.54 -25.75
CA GLY A 554 -12.24 -26.59 -25.76
C GLY A 554 -12.76 -27.96 -26.21
N ILE A 555 -13.81 -28.02 -27.03
CA ILE A 555 -14.33 -29.29 -27.57
C ILE A 555 -13.30 -29.90 -28.51
N GLU A 556 -12.81 -31.11 -28.21
CA GLU A 556 -11.78 -31.81 -28.98
C GLU A 556 -12.27 -33.12 -29.61
N SER A 557 -13.44 -33.63 -29.19
CA SER A 557 -13.98 -34.91 -29.71
C SER A 557 -15.47 -34.83 -30.02
N GLU A 558 -15.92 -35.67 -30.96
CA GLU A 558 -17.35 -35.86 -31.30
C GLU A 558 -18.15 -36.39 -30.09
N LEU A 559 -17.51 -37.18 -29.22
CA LEU A 559 -18.13 -37.66 -27.99
C LEU A 559 -18.52 -36.52 -27.07
N GLN A 560 -17.59 -35.58 -26.81
CA GLN A 560 -17.86 -34.37 -26.01
C GLN A 560 -18.99 -33.54 -26.63
N ALA A 561 -18.95 -33.33 -27.96
CA ALA A 561 -19.98 -32.58 -28.66
C ALA A 561 -21.37 -33.27 -28.54
N GLY A 562 -21.43 -34.58 -28.63
CA GLY A 562 -22.66 -35.35 -28.43
C GLY A 562 -23.21 -35.24 -27.01
N MET A 563 -22.37 -35.44 -26.00
CA MET A 563 -22.77 -35.30 -24.58
C MET A 563 -23.30 -33.90 -24.27
N LEU A 564 -22.67 -32.84 -24.81
CA LEU A 564 -23.11 -31.46 -24.65
C LEU A 564 -24.48 -31.22 -25.30
N LEU A 565 -24.72 -31.77 -26.49
CA LEU A 565 -26.05 -31.73 -27.15
C LEU A 565 -27.13 -32.42 -26.32
N ASP A 566 -26.83 -33.59 -25.75
CA ASP A 566 -27.78 -34.37 -24.95
C ASP A 566 -28.25 -33.61 -23.70
N ILE A 567 -27.39 -32.81 -23.07
CA ILE A 567 -27.74 -31.92 -21.93
C ILE A 567 -28.32 -30.57 -22.36
N GLY A 568 -28.47 -30.35 -23.68
CA GLY A 568 -29.08 -29.14 -24.23
C GLY A 568 -28.12 -27.94 -24.42
N CYS A 569 -26.80 -28.14 -24.35
CA CYS A 569 -25.83 -27.13 -24.75
C CYS A 569 -25.71 -27.11 -26.28
N ALA A 570 -26.27 -26.07 -26.92
CA ALA A 570 -26.38 -26.02 -28.37
C ALA A 570 -25.19 -25.37 -29.08
N LEU A 571 -24.35 -24.60 -28.37
CA LEU A 571 -23.25 -23.84 -28.92
C LEU A 571 -21.92 -24.34 -28.36
N GLY A 572 -20.89 -24.30 -29.20
CA GLY A 572 -19.55 -24.66 -28.74
C GLY A 572 -18.43 -24.18 -29.67
N GLN A 573 -17.24 -24.21 -29.15
CA GLN A 573 -15.98 -23.96 -29.87
C GLN A 573 -14.90 -24.94 -29.40
N GLY A 574 -13.93 -25.22 -30.27
CA GLY A 574 -12.82 -26.09 -29.89
C GLY A 574 -12.07 -26.64 -31.11
N TYR A 575 -11.00 -27.36 -30.83
CA TYR A 575 -10.10 -27.90 -31.86
C TYR A 575 -10.75 -29.01 -32.71
N LEU A 576 -11.83 -29.61 -32.25
CA LEU A 576 -12.65 -30.50 -33.09
C LEU A 576 -13.11 -29.79 -34.36
N PHE A 577 -13.39 -28.50 -34.30
CA PHE A 577 -13.94 -27.71 -35.42
C PHE A 577 -12.88 -26.92 -36.14
N SER A 578 -12.15 -26.08 -35.40
CA SER A 578 -11.04 -25.28 -35.90
C SER A 578 -10.21 -24.70 -34.73
N GLN A 579 -8.93 -24.60 -34.95
CA GLN A 579 -8.10 -23.65 -34.14
C GLN A 579 -8.40 -22.23 -34.57
N ALA A 580 -7.88 -21.26 -33.78
CA ALA A 580 -7.90 -19.87 -34.21
C ALA A 580 -7.08 -19.69 -35.49
N VAL A 581 -7.69 -19.13 -36.51
CA VAL A 581 -7.12 -18.98 -37.85
C VAL A 581 -7.03 -17.53 -38.29
N SER A 582 -6.17 -17.26 -39.28
CA SER A 582 -6.04 -15.91 -39.83
C SER A 582 -7.35 -15.44 -40.49
N ARG A 583 -7.52 -14.12 -40.64
CA ARG A 583 -8.68 -13.51 -41.33
C ARG A 583 -9.02 -14.18 -42.64
N GLN A 584 -8.00 -14.50 -43.47
CA GLN A 584 -8.24 -15.10 -44.79
C GLN A 584 -8.92 -16.47 -44.70
N ILE A 585 -8.46 -17.30 -43.76
CA ILE A 585 -9.05 -18.64 -43.54
C ILE A 585 -10.43 -18.49 -42.89
N ALA A 586 -10.60 -17.59 -41.91
CA ALA A 586 -11.87 -17.28 -41.28
C ALA A 586 -12.94 -16.83 -42.29
N THR A 587 -12.55 -16.01 -43.26
CA THR A 587 -13.42 -15.62 -44.39
C THR A 587 -13.93 -16.85 -45.16
N GLY A 588 -13.05 -17.79 -45.48
CA GLY A 588 -13.44 -19.05 -46.15
C GLY A 588 -14.39 -19.91 -45.33
N LEU A 589 -14.18 -19.97 -44.00
CA LEU A 589 -15.06 -20.69 -43.10
C LEU A 589 -16.45 -20.03 -43.02
N LEU A 590 -16.53 -18.74 -42.92
CA LEU A 590 -17.80 -17.99 -42.89
C LEU A 590 -18.59 -18.13 -44.18
N VAL A 591 -17.95 -18.09 -45.34
CA VAL A 591 -18.59 -18.29 -46.64
C VAL A 591 -19.17 -19.71 -46.75
N ARG A 592 -18.46 -20.71 -46.22
CA ARG A 592 -18.86 -22.13 -46.37
C ARG A 592 -19.88 -22.58 -45.33
N PHE A 593 -19.77 -22.11 -44.10
CA PHE A 593 -20.51 -22.61 -42.94
C PHE A 593 -21.27 -21.53 -42.17
N GLY A 594 -21.17 -20.25 -42.57
CA GLY A 594 -21.88 -19.16 -41.90
C GLY A 594 -23.37 -19.22 -42.20
N GLN A 595 -24.18 -18.83 -41.18
CA GLN A 595 -25.63 -18.63 -41.35
C GLN A 595 -25.95 -17.16 -41.44
N THR A 596 -26.81 -16.76 -42.38
CA THR A 596 -27.40 -15.43 -42.42
C THR A 596 -28.47 -15.28 -41.33
N VAL A 597 -28.56 -14.06 -40.75
CA VAL A 597 -29.66 -13.70 -39.87
C VAL A 597 -30.97 -13.69 -40.67
N GLY A 598 -31.67 -14.82 -40.74
CA GLY A 598 -32.91 -14.98 -41.52
C GLY A 598 -33.25 -16.39 -41.98
N GLU A 599 -32.29 -17.29 -42.09
CA GLU A 599 -32.56 -18.70 -42.31
C GLU A 599 -32.99 -19.39 -41.00
N ARG A 600 -34.31 -19.61 -40.89
CA ARG A 600 -34.96 -20.16 -39.71
C ARG A 600 -34.68 -21.63 -39.52
N THR A 601 -33.97 -21.96 -38.44
CA THR A 601 -34.35 -23.00 -37.50
C THR A 601 -33.89 -22.59 -36.10
N GLU A 602 -34.38 -21.45 -35.62
CA GLU A 602 -34.27 -21.12 -34.20
C GLU A 602 -35.48 -21.74 -33.48
N PRO A 603 -35.30 -22.44 -32.35
CA PRO A 603 -36.34 -22.44 -31.36
C PRO A 603 -36.50 -20.97 -30.96
N ARG A 604 -37.70 -20.42 -31.14
CA ARG A 604 -38.04 -19.05 -30.75
C ARG A 604 -37.77 -18.88 -29.26
N PHE A 605 -36.65 -18.27 -28.90
CA PHE A 605 -36.56 -17.54 -27.63
C PHE A 605 -37.21 -16.17 -27.88
N PRO A 606 -38.27 -15.81 -27.16
CA PRO A 606 -38.94 -14.54 -27.35
C PRO A 606 -38.09 -13.43 -26.81
N PHE A 607 -37.32 -12.77 -27.65
CA PHE A 607 -36.75 -11.45 -27.36
C PHE A 607 -37.82 -10.39 -27.69
N SER A 608 -38.83 -10.29 -26.91
CA SER A 608 -39.71 -9.10 -26.87
C SER A 608 -40.48 -9.10 -25.56
N ARG A 609 -40.05 -8.25 -24.70
CA ARG A 609 -40.75 -7.52 -23.64
C ARG A 609 -39.97 -7.51 -22.36
N LEU A 610 -39.26 -6.42 -22.17
CA LEU A 610 -39.34 -5.68 -20.93
C LEU A 610 -39.00 -4.22 -21.29
N ASN A 611 -40.09 -3.39 -21.24
CA ASN A 611 -39.99 -1.96 -21.22
C ASN A 611 -39.33 -1.48 -19.92
#